data_f5bb0af1f368c7104e179cde766315f5
#
_entry.id   f5bb0af1f368c7104e179cde766315f5
#
_cell.length_a   1.000
_cell.length_b   1.000
_cell.length_c   1.000
_cell.angle_alpha   90.00
_cell.angle_beta   90.00
_cell.angle_gamma   90.00
#
_symmetry.space_group_name_H-M   'P 1'
#
loop_
_entity.id
_entity.type
_entity.pdbx_description
1 polymer ?
#
loop_
_entity_poly.entity_id
_entity_poly.type
_entity_poly.pdbx_seq_one_letter_code
_entity_poly.pdbx_strand_id
1 'polypeptide(L)'
;MRTFALNDWLLLMSTSSHLGSPTDAASLLAAVLAENDRTQPERLRTVLRSLIQHLHAFAQETQLNYEELEIGLQFLNAIGQATGPKKNEAILLADVLGVSTLVQLQDAQRIMAHGGTEPALIGPFWRANHPVLASGADIFTPDTPGDRMSVHVRVMDLNKQPIEGVVVDVWQASPVGLYENQDDQQADMNLRGRFTSNQQGEFVYRTVRPAGYPIPIDGPVGQLLEHQDRHAMRPAHLHFIAIKQGYRVLATQIFDANDPYINTDVVFGAVGSLVRHFELHPTQPNAWQLHVEIMLEPGETRIPHPPLS
;
A
#
# COMPACT_ATOMS: atom_id res chain seq x y z
N MET A 1 12.30 -22.20 39.46
CA MET A 1 11.03 -21.56 39.79
C MET A 1 11.26 -20.68 41.02
N ARG A 2 11.38 -19.35 40.82
CA ARG A 2 11.39 -18.41 41.95
C ARG A 2 9.97 -17.88 42.10
N THR A 3 9.36 -18.19 43.23
CA THR A 3 8.06 -17.65 43.69
C THR A 3 8.25 -16.17 43.93
N PHE A 4 7.61 -15.34 43.09
CA PHE A 4 7.45 -13.89 43.36
C PHE A 4 6.52 -13.73 44.57
N ALA A 5 7.02 -13.10 45.62
CA ALA A 5 6.25 -12.85 46.84
C ALA A 5 5.25 -11.72 46.62
N LEU A 6 4.07 -11.84 47.22
CA LEU A 6 2.97 -10.85 47.19
C LEU A 6 3.42 -9.42 47.56
N ASN A 7 4.52 -9.29 48.30
CA ASN A 7 5.08 -8.02 48.73
C ASN A 7 5.76 -7.22 47.61
N ASP A 8 6.20 -7.86 46.53
CA ASP A 8 6.81 -7.16 45.39
C ASP A 8 5.75 -6.44 44.54
N TRP A 9 4.51 -6.93 44.57
CA TRP A 9 3.37 -6.26 43.91
C TRP A 9 2.95 -4.96 44.62
N LEU A 10 3.01 -4.93 45.95
CA LEU A 10 2.67 -3.74 46.72
C LEU A 10 3.70 -2.62 46.62
N LEU A 11 4.96 -2.92 46.41
CA LEU A 11 6.03 -1.91 46.20
C LEU A 11 5.96 -1.29 44.80
N LEU A 12 5.47 -2.02 43.79
CA LEU A 12 5.26 -1.47 42.43
C LEU A 12 4.04 -0.55 42.33
N MET A 13 3.10 -0.64 43.26
CA MET A 13 1.93 0.24 43.33
C MET A 13 2.17 1.55 44.10
N SER A 14 3.31 1.74 44.74
CA SER A 14 3.52 2.88 45.66
C SER A 14 4.16 4.12 45.04
N THR A 15 4.35 4.18 43.71
CA THR A 15 4.83 5.38 43.00
C THR A 15 3.86 5.87 41.92
N SER A 16 2.56 5.57 42.03
CA SER A 16 1.54 6.33 41.31
C SER A 16 1.50 7.74 41.90
N SER A 17 2.11 8.71 41.25
CA SER A 17 1.70 10.10 41.44
C SER A 17 0.19 10.13 41.10
N HIS A 18 -0.67 10.20 42.11
CA HIS A 18 -2.10 10.43 41.92
C HIS A 18 -2.26 11.79 41.24
N LEU A 19 -2.26 11.80 39.91
CA LEU A 19 -2.93 12.88 39.20
C LEU A 19 -4.37 12.83 39.69
N GLY A 20 -4.88 13.93 40.29
CA GLY A 20 -6.26 14.02 40.78
C GLY A 20 -7.22 13.62 39.65
N SER A 21 -8.43 13.20 40.01
CA SER A 21 -9.47 12.84 39.01
C SER A 21 -9.59 13.97 37.97
N PRO A 22 -9.63 13.68 36.68
CA PRO A 22 -9.78 14.71 35.65
C PRO A 22 -11.05 15.50 35.85
N THR A 23 -10.99 16.82 35.80
CA THR A 23 -12.15 17.72 35.98
C THR A 23 -12.51 18.46 34.70
N ASP A 24 -11.63 18.45 33.72
CA ASP A 24 -11.81 19.08 32.41
C ASP A 24 -11.00 18.34 31.32
N ALA A 25 -11.16 18.76 30.08
CA ALA A 25 -10.49 18.14 28.93
C ALA A 25 -8.96 18.20 29.02
N ALA A 26 -8.40 19.28 29.58
CA ALA A 26 -6.95 19.46 29.69
C ALA A 26 -6.35 18.51 30.74
N SER A 27 -6.97 18.42 31.92
CA SER A 27 -6.54 17.49 32.96
C SER A 27 -6.74 16.03 32.57
N LEU A 28 -7.79 15.71 31.79
CA LEU A 28 -7.98 14.38 31.21
C LEU A 28 -6.86 14.02 30.23
N LEU A 29 -6.54 14.91 29.28
CA LEU A 29 -5.46 14.69 28.34
C LEU A 29 -4.11 14.50 29.06
N ALA A 30 -3.83 15.33 30.05
CA ALA A 30 -2.60 15.21 30.85
C ALA A 30 -2.50 13.85 31.56
N ALA A 31 -3.61 13.36 32.13
CA ALA A 31 -3.67 12.05 32.79
C ALA A 31 -3.42 10.90 31.79
N VAL A 32 -4.07 10.93 30.62
CA VAL A 32 -3.89 9.89 29.58
C VAL A 32 -2.44 9.91 29.05
N LEU A 33 -1.84 11.07 28.85
CA LEU A 33 -0.46 11.18 28.38
C LEU A 33 0.55 10.69 29.43
N ALA A 34 0.30 10.93 30.73
CA ALA A 34 1.12 10.39 31.80
C ALA A 34 1.11 8.84 31.84
N GLU A 35 -0.04 8.23 31.58
CA GLU A 35 -0.11 6.76 31.41
C GLU A 35 0.67 6.29 30.17
N ASN A 36 0.59 7.02 29.07
CA ASN A 36 1.35 6.71 27.86
C ASN A 36 2.87 6.78 28.09
N ASP A 37 3.36 7.59 29.02
CA ASP A 37 4.80 7.73 29.27
C ASP A 37 5.47 6.44 29.76
N ARG A 38 4.69 5.47 30.25
CA ARG A 38 5.15 4.12 30.61
C ARG A 38 5.26 3.16 29.42
N THR A 39 4.78 3.54 28.24
CA THR A 39 4.78 2.69 27.04
C THR A 39 6.19 2.38 26.56
N GLN A 40 6.48 1.09 26.31
CA GLN A 40 7.71 0.64 25.66
C GLN A 40 7.35 -0.12 24.36
N PRO A 41 8.17 -0.05 23.31
CA PRO A 41 9.40 0.73 23.16
C PRO A 41 9.15 2.24 22.94
N GLU A 42 10.20 3.05 23.04
CA GLU A 42 10.11 4.52 22.93
C GLU A 42 9.41 5.02 21.66
N ARG A 43 9.65 4.38 20.52
CA ARG A 43 8.96 4.74 19.25
C ARG A 43 7.45 4.57 19.34
N LEU A 44 6.98 3.49 19.96
CA LEU A 44 5.53 3.26 20.17
C LEU A 44 4.95 4.36 21.07
N ARG A 45 5.65 4.69 22.17
CA ARG A 45 5.27 5.79 23.06
C ARG A 45 5.09 7.12 22.32
N THR A 46 6.05 7.46 21.42
CA THR A 46 6.00 8.68 20.62
C THR A 46 4.79 8.70 19.68
N VAL A 47 4.53 7.58 18.98
CA VAL A 47 3.40 7.47 18.04
C VAL A 47 2.06 7.56 18.79
N LEU A 48 1.91 6.83 19.90
CA LEU A 48 0.69 6.86 20.71
C LEU A 48 0.46 8.24 21.33
N ARG A 49 1.50 8.93 21.79
CA ARG A 49 1.38 10.30 22.31
C ARG A 49 0.76 11.23 21.26
N SER A 50 1.29 11.21 20.06
CA SER A 50 0.76 12.02 18.94
C SER A 50 -0.67 11.63 18.60
N LEU A 51 -0.98 10.33 18.48
CA LEU A 51 -2.32 9.84 18.18
C LEU A 51 -3.33 10.32 19.24
N ILE A 52 -3.02 10.15 20.54
CA ILE A 52 -3.89 10.57 21.64
C ILE A 52 -4.17 12.07 21.56
N GLN A 53 -3.14 12.90 21.37
CA GLN A 53 -3.28 14.34 21.24
C GLN A 53 -4.22 14.73 20.11
N HIS A 54 -4.06 14.11 18.91
CA HIS A 54 -4.89 14.42 17.75
C HIS A 54 -6.33 13.91 17.91
N LEU A 55 -6.54 12.75 18.53
CA LEU A 55 -7.89 12.27 18.84
C LEU A 55 -8.63 13.16 19.82
N HIS A 56 -7.95 13.64 20.88
CA HIS A 56 -8.54 14.60 21.81
C HIS A 56 -8.84 15.94 21.15
N ALA A 57 -7.90 16.45 20.33
CA ALA A 57 -8.12 17.67 19.56
C ALA A 57 -9.32 17.54 18.62
N PHE A 58 -9.37 16.45 17.84
CA PHE A 58 -10.48 16.14 16.94
C PHE A 58 -11.83 16.15 17.68
N ALA A 59 -11.94 15.47 18.81
CA ALA A 59 -13.18 15.40 19.58
C ALA A 59 -13.60 16.79 20.10
N GLN A 60 -12.64 17.64 20.50
CA GLN A 60 -12.92 19.00 20.98
C GLN A 60 -13.27 19.96 19.83
N GLU A 61 -12.53 19.94 18.73
CA GLU A 61 -12.73 20.80 17.56
C GLU A 61 -14.09 20.54 16.90
N THR A 62 -14.50 19.27 16.80
CA THR A 62 -15.79 18.86 16.24
C THR A 62 -16.93 18.93 17.25
N GLN A 63 -16.63 19.14 18.54
CA GLN A 63 -17.62 19.02 19.62
C GLN A 63 -18.36 17.69 19.60
N LEU A 64 -17.59 16.59 19.32
CA LEU A 64 -18.12 15.25 19.14
C LEU A 64 -19.04 14.86 20.29
N ASN A 65 -20.28 14.51 19.97
CA ASN A 65 -21.24 14.03 20.96
C ASN A 65 -21.19 12.51 21.13
N TYR A 66 -21.91 11.97 22.09
CA TYR A 66 -21.86 10.55 22.43
C TYR A 66 -22.44 9.66 21.32
N GLU A 67 -23.51 10.11 20.65
CA GLU A 67 -24.12 9.37 19.54
C GLU A 67 -23.19 9.26 18.33
N GLU A 68 -22.52 10.35 17.98
CA GLU A 68 -21.51 10.34 16.91
C GLU A 68 -20.30 9.48 17.25
N LEU A 69 -19.86 9.49 18.52
CA LEU A 69 -18.80 8.58 18.99
C LEU A 69 -19.23 7.12 18.83
N GLU A 70 -20.46 6.77 19.19
CA GLU A 70 -20.99 5.41 19.06
C GLU A 70 -21.05 4.98 17.60
N ILE A 71 -21.51 5.84 16.69
CA ILE A 71 -21.48 5.58 15.23
C ILE A 71 -20.05 5.32 14.74
N GLY A 72 -19.08 6.13 15.16
CA GLY A 72 -17.67 5.93 14.81
C GLY A 72 -17.11 4.60 15.30
N LEU A 73 -17.44 4.19 16.53
CA LEU A 73 -17.02 2.90 17.09
C LEU A 73 -17.68 1.72 16.36
N GLN A 74 -18.96 1.84 15.98
CA GLN A 74 -19.64 0.82 15.16
C GLN A 74 -19.02 0.70 13.79
N PHE A 75 -18.65 1.82 13.16
CA PHE A 75 -17.94 1.82 11.87
C PHE A 75 -16.58 1.10 11.98
N LEU A 76 -15.76 1.36 13.01
CA LEU A 76 -14.50 0.65 13.24
C LEU A 76 -14.69 -0.86 13.45
N ASN A 77 -15.73 -1.26 14.18
CA ASN A 77 -16.08 -2.66 14.34
C ASN A 77 -16.45 -3.32 13.00
N ALA A 78 -17.23 -2.63 12.17
CA ALA A 78 -17.63 -3.11 10.86
C ALA A 78 -16.42 -3.26 9.91
N ILE A 79 -15.43 -2.35 9.95
CA ILE A 79 -14.16 -2.47 9.23
C ILE A 79 -13.45 -3.78 9.60
N GLY A 80 -13.34 -4.09 10.90
CA GLY A 80 -12.73 -5.33 11.37
C GLY A 80 -13.46 -6.58 10.87
N GLN A 81 -14.81 -6.55 10.93
CA GLN A 81 -15.66 -7.67 10.51
C GLN A 81 -15.64 -7.91 8.98
N ALA A 82 -15.51 -6.84 8.19
CA ALA A 82 -15.44 -6.91 6.74
C ALA A 82 -14.05 -7.34 6.21
N THR A 83 -13.02 -7.36 7.06
CA THR A 83 -11.70 -7.85 6.70
C THR A 83 -11.68 -9.39 6.67
N GLY A 84 -11.16 -9.98 5.59
CA GLY A 84 -11.14 -11.42 5.39
C GLY A 84 -10.05 -11.84 4.39
N PRO A 85 -10.04 -13.12 3.97
CA PRO A 85 -8.99 -13.66 3.09
C PRO A 85 -8.96 -13.06 1.68
N LYS A 86 -10.06 -12.44 1.22
CA LYS A 86 -10.16 -11.83 -0.11
C LYS A 86 -9.92 -10.31 -0.12
N LYS A 87 -10.04 -9.63 1.02
CA LYS A 87 -9.85 -8.18 1.13
C LYS A 87 -9.47 -7.78 2.55
N ASN A 88 -8.76 -6.66 2.67
CA ASN A 88 -8.45 -6.02 3.96
C ASN A 88 -9.11 -4.64 4.01
N GLU A 89 -10.23 -4.54 4.73
CA GLU A 89 -11.03 -3.32 4.80
C GLU A 89 -10.32 -2.19 5.56
N ALA A 90 -9.43 -2.54 6.52
CA ALA A 90 -8.64 -1.54 7.25
C ALA A 90 -7.59 -0.87 6.33
N ILE A 91 -6.97 -1.63 5.41
CA ILE A 91 -6.09 -1.07 4.38
C ILE A 91 -6.89 -0.14 3.47
N LEU A 92 -8.06 -0.59 2.99
CA LEU A 92 -8.93 0.23 2.14
C LEU A 92 -9.32 1.55 2.83
N LEU A 93 -9.64 1.52 4.13
CA LEU A 93 -9.93 2.74 4.90
C LEU A 93 -8.74 3.69 4.91
N ALA A 94 -7.54 3.20 5.22
CA ALA A 94 -6.33 4.02 5.22
C ALA A 94 -6.04 4.61 3.83
N ASP A 95 -6.30 3.84 2.77
CA ASP A 95 -6.09 4.25 1.39
C ASP A 95 -7.06 5.36 0.97
N VAL A 96 -8.37 5.20 1.19
CA VAL A 96 -9.38 6.21 0.78
C VAL A 96 -9.34 7.49 1.61
N LEU A 97 -8.77 7.43 2.82
CA LEU A 97 -8.47 8.60 3.65
C LEU A 97 -7.12 9.25 3.29
N GLY A 98 -6.36 8.69 2.34
CA GLY A 98 -5.07 9.19 1.90
C GLY A 98 -3.93 8.99 2.90
N VAL A 99 -4.15 8.26 4.00
CA VAL A 99 -3.12 8.02 5.04
C VAL A 99 -1.98 7.17 4.49
N SER A 100 -2.30 6.11 3.75
CA SER A 100 -1.30 5.25 3.11
C SER A 100 -0.43 6.04 2.13
N THR A 101 -1.06 6.85 1.29
CA THR A 101 -0.36 7.71 0.31
C THR A 101 0.48 8.78 1.01
N LEU A 102 -0.01 9.38 2.10
CA LEU A 102 0.77 10.34 2.88
C LEU A 102 2.05 9.73 3.46
N VAL A 103 1.95 8.53 4.05
CA VAL A 103 3.12 7.80 4.59
C VAL A 103 4.11 7.48 3.47
N GLN A 104 3.61 7.06 2.31
CA GLN A 104 4.43 6.79 1.14
C GLN A 104 5.14 8.06 0.63
N LEU A 105 4.45 9.19 0.53
CA LEU A 105 5.05 10.46 0.09
C LEU A 105 6.17 10.93 1.02
N GLN A 106 6.07 10.67 2.34
CA GLN A 106 7.15 10.97 3.29
C GLN A 106 8.42 10.14 3.00
N ASP A 107 8.27 8.86 2.65
CA ASP A 107 9.38 8.01 2.23
C ASP A 107 9.89 8.39 0.83
N ALA A 108 8.98 8.72 -0.08
CA ALA A 108 9.29 9.10 -1.46
C ALA A 108 10.21 10.33 -1.52
N GLN A 109 9.93 11.37 -0.75
CA GLN A 109 10.78 12.58 -0.70
C GLN A 109 12.23 12.24 -0.39
N ARG A 110 12.48 11.34 0.57
CA ARG A 110 13.82 10.89 0.94
C ARG A 110 14.48 10.09 -0.20
N ILE A 111 13.75 9.13 -0.77
CA ILE A 111 14.25 8.24 -1.82
C ILE A 111 14.56 9.02 -3.11
N MET A 112 13.64 9.87 -3.53
CA MET A 112 13.79 10.68 -4.74
C MET A 112 14.90 11.73 -4.64
N ALA A 113 15.13 12.28 -3.45
CA ALA A 113 16.27 13.20 -3.21
C ALA A 113 17.63 12.55 -3.50
N HIS A 114 17.71 11.21 -3.45
CA HIS A 114 18.89 10.43 -3.80
C HIS A 114 18.84 9.86 -5.22
N GLY A 115 17.81 10.16 -6.01
CA GLY A 115 17.65 9.68 -7.39
C GLY A 115 17.00 8.29 -7.50
N GLY A 116 16.45 7.74 -6.41
CA GLY A 116 15.70 6.48 -6.42
C GLY A 116 14.32 6.61 -7.08
N THR A 117 13.76 5.49 -7.52
CA THR A 117 12.40 5.45 -8.05
C THR A 117 11.39 5.67 -6.90
N GLU A 118 10.38 6.49 -7.17
CA GLU A 118 9.30 6.75 -6.24
C GLU A 118 8.55 5.46 -5.87
N PRO A 119 8.40 5.16 -4.57
CA PRO A 119 7.59 4.03 -4.12
C PRO A 119 6.11 4.30 -4.37
N ALA A 120 5.32 3.23 -4.48
CA ALA A 120 3.87 3.28 -4.55
C ALA A 120 3.23 2.25 -3.59
N LEU A 121 1.92 2.37 -3.40
CA LEU A 121 1.14 1.44 -2.59
C LEU A 121 1.27 0.02 -3.14
N ILE A 122 1.54 -0.98 -2.29
CA ILE A 122 1.51 -2.39 -2.71
C ILE A 122 0.10 -2.76 -3.15
N GLY A 123 -0.90 -2.20 -2.48
CA GLY A 123 -2.29 -2.58 -2.67
C GLY A 123 -2.63 -3.93 -2.03
N PRO A 124 -3.91 -4.32 -2.01
CA PRO A 124 -4.36 -5.52 -1.30
C PRO A 124 -4.20 -6.83 -2.10
N PHE A 125 -3.69 -6.80 -3.34
CA PHE A 125 -3.74 -7.94 -4.25
C PHE A 125 -2.37 -8.58 -4.57
N TRP A 126 -1.28 -8.14 -3.93
CA TRP A 126 0.00 -8.83 -4.09
C TRP A 126 -0.02 -10.21 -3.41
N ARG A 127 0.49 -11.22 -4.14
CA ARG A 127 0.66 -12.61 -3.69
C ARG A 127 2.13 -13.00 -3.79
N ALA A 128 2.68 -13.70 -2.79
CA ALA A 128 4.12 -13.98 -2.74
C ALA A 128 4.62 -15.02 -3.78
N ASN A 129 3.73 -15.85 -4.31
CA ASN A 129 4.09 -17.02 -5.13
C ASN A 129 3.82 -16.81 -6.62
N HIS A 130 4.26 -15.66 -7.17
CA HIS A 130 4.16 -15.42 -8.61
C HIS A 130 4.90 -16.49 -9.42
N PRO A 131 4.38 -16.91 -10.59
CA PRO A 131 5.08 -17.81 -11.50
C PRO A 131 6.45 -17.23 -11.91
N VAL A 132 7.51 -18.03 -11.78
CA VAL A 132 8.85 -17.64 -12.23
C VAL A 132 8.92 -17.86 -13.74
N LEU A 133 9.18 -16.79 -14.48
CA LEU A 133 9.11 -16.75 -15.93
C LEU A 133 10.43 -16.27 -16.53
N ALA A 134 10.72 -16.76 -17.73
CA ALA A 134 11.84 -16.25 -18.53
C ALA A 134 11.51 -14.88 -19.14
N SER A 135 12.53 -14.05 -19.37
CA SER A 135 12.37 -12.81 -20.13
C SER A 135 11.75 -13.08 -21.50
N GLY A 136 10.75 -12.28 -21.88
CA GLY A 136 9.96 -12.44 -23.11
C GLY A 136 8.70 -13.28 -22.96
N ALA A 137 8.41 -13.84 -21.77
CA ALA A 137 7.22 -14.64 -21.54
C ALA A 137 5.94 -13.79 -21.47
N ASP A 138 4.81 -14.44 -21.71
CA ASP A 138 3.46 -13.92 -21.48
C ASP A 138 3.10 -14.11 -20.02
N ILE A 139 2.49 -13.09 -19.38
CA ILE A 139 1.88 -13.22 -18.05
C ILE A 139 0.37 -13.38 -18.13
N PHE A 140 -0.20 -13.50 -19.31
CA PHE A 140 -1.61 -13.65 -19.58
C PHE A 140 -1.92 -15.03 -20.21
N THR A 141 -3.14 -15.53 -20.00
CA THR A 141 -3.63 -16.72 -20.70
C THR A 141 -4.18 -16.36 -22.09
N PRO A 142 -4.25 -17.32 -23.05
CA PRO A 142 -4.75 -17.04 -24.40
C PRO A 142 -6.14 -16.39 -24.43
N ASP A 143 -7.00 -16.74 -23.48
CA ASP A 143 -8.37 -16.23 -23.37
C ASP A 143 -8.48 -14.86 -22.69
N THR A 144 -7.38 -14.31 -22.18
CA THR A 144 -7.37 -12.97 -21.57
C THR A 144 -7.69 -11.93 -22.66
N PRO A 145 -8.78 -11.15 -22.53
CA PRO A 145 -9.15 -10.14 -23.50
C PRO A 145 -8.20 -8.93 -23.46
N GLY A 146 -8.32 -8.03 -24.43
CA GLY A 146 -7.67 -6.74 -24.45
C GLY A 146 -6.47 -6.65 -25.39
N ASP A 147 -5.99 -5.41 -25.54
CA ASP A 147 -4.87 -5.06 -26.42
C ASP A 147 -3.56 -5.62 -25.87
N ARG A 148 -2.74 -6.21 -26.74
CA ARG A 148 -1.45 -6.77 -26.33
C ARG A 148 -0.45 -5.66 -26.04
N MET A 149 0.37 -5.87 -25.02
CA MET A 149 1.35 -4.90 -24.56
C MET A 149 2.67 -5.58 -24.21
N SER A 150 3.80 -4.98 -24.63
CA SER A 150 5.12 -5.37 -24.18
C SER A 150 5.65 -4.37 -23.16
N VAL A 151 6.23 -4.86 -22.08
CA VAL A 151 6.83 -4.03 -21.02
C VAL A 151 8.32 -4.36 -20.93
N HIS A 152 9.14 -3.35 -21.15
CA HIS A 152 10.60 -3.42 -21.05
C HIS A 152 11.00 -2.80 -19.72
N VAL A 153 11.62 -3.58 -18.86
CA VAL A 153 12.05 -3.11 -17.53
C VAL A 153 13.57 -3.13 -17.45
N ARG A 154 14.12 -2.03 -16.94
CA ARG A 154 15.54 -1.90 -16.64
C ARG A 154 15.73 -1.49 -15.19
N VAL A 155 16.49 -2.28 -14.45
CA VAL A 155 16.78 -2.03 -13.02
C VAL A 155 18.24 -1.58 -12.88
N MET A 156 18.41 -0.47 -12.19
CA MET A 156 19.72 0.19 -12.01
C MET A 156 19.91 0.63 -10.55
N ASP A 157 21.16 0.88 -10.19
CA ASP A 157 21.50 1.59 -8.96
C ASP A 157 21.37 3.11 -9.13
N LEU A 158 21.61 3.87 -8.05
CA LEU A 158 21.53 5.34 -8.07
C LEU A 158 22.60 6.00 -8.96
N ASN A 159 23.63 5.27 -9.39
CA ASN A 159 24.66 5.71 -10.32
C ASN A 159 24.32 5.32 -11.76
N LYS A 160 23.10 4.83 -12.02
CA LYS A 160 22.63 4.33 -13.32
C LYS A 160 23.39 3.10 -13.82
N GLN A 161 24.06 2.36 -12.93
CA GLN A 161 24.67 1.08 -13.28
C GLN A 161 23.64 -0.02 -13.24
N PRO A 162 23.61 -0.92 -14.24
CA PRO A 162 22.63 -2.01 -14.25
C PRO A 162 22.86 -2.97 -13.08
N ILE A 163 21.77 -3.49 -12.51
CA ILE A 163 21.83 -4.48 -11.44
C ILE A 163 21.35 -5.82 -11.97
N GLU A 164 22.26 -6.79 -12.05
CA GLU A 164 21.95 -8.18 -12.40
C GLU A 164 21.27 -8.91 -11.23
N GLY A 165 20.34 -9.82 -11.54
CA GLY A 165 19.75 -10.74 -10.58
C GLY A 165 18.80 -10.07 -9.59
N VAL A 166 18.18 -8.95 -9.97
CA VAL A 166 17.04 -8.37 -9.24
C VAL A 166 15.81 -9.21 -9.54
N VAL A 167 15.16 -9.72 -8.52
CA VAL A 167 13.87 -10.40 -8.65
C VAL A 167 12.77 -9.35 -8.65
N VAL A 168 11.94 -9.36 -9.70
CA VAL A 168 10.83 -8.41 -9.84
C VAL A 168 9.51 -9.16 -10.01
N ASP A 169 8.59 -8.99 -9.07
CA ASP A 169 7.21 -9.40 -9.22
C ASP A 169 6.45 -8.32 -9.98
N VAL A 170 5.67 -8.72 -10.97
CA VAL A 170 4.77 -7.85 -11.73
C VAL A 170 3.35 -8.39 -11.64
N TRP A 171 2.36 -7.50 -11.48
CA TRP A 171 0.93 -7.86 -11.52
C TRP A 171 0.06 -6.67 -11.90
N GLN A 172 -1.14 -6.96 -12.34
CA GLN A 172 -2.12 -5.96 -12.77
C GLN A 172 -3.55 -6.49 -12.73
N ALA A 173 -4.52 -5.60 -12.76
CA ALA A 173 -5.90 -5.95 -13.07
C ALA A 173 -6.04 -6.31 -14.56
N SER A 174 -7.01 -7.18 -14.87
CA SER A 174 -7.39 -7.50 -16.24
C SER A 174 -8.08 -6.31 -16.92
N PRO A 175 -8.23 -6.32 -18.25
CA PRO A 175 -8.97 -5.28 -18.97
C PRO A 175 -10.45 -5.14 -18.59
N VAL A 176 -11.01 -6.12 -17.86
CA VAL A 176 -12.37 -6.03 -17.31
C VAL A 176 -12.42 -5.41 -15.91
N GLY A 177 -11.25 -4.98 -15.37
CA GLY A 177 -11.16 -4.27 -14.10
C GLY A 177 -11.15 -5.18 -12.86
N LEU A 178 -10.72 -6.43 -12.98
CA LEU A 178 -10.62 -7.38 -11.86
C LEU A 178 -9.25 -8.06 -11.84
N TYR A 179 -8.71 -8.29 -10.64
CA TYR A 179 -7.59 -9.20 -10.45
C TYR A 179 -8.09 -10.64 -10.47
N GLU A 180 -7.21 -11.58 -10.81
CA GLU A 180 -7.61 -12.98 -10.97
C GLU A 180 -8.22 -13.61 -9.70
N ASN A 181 -7.80 -13.16 -8.52
CA ASN A 181 -8.35 -13.61 -7.24
C ASN A 181 -9.73 -13.04 -6.91
N GLN A 182 -10.23 -12.10 -7.72
CA GLN A 182 -11.57 -11.52 -7.64
C GLN A 182 -12.53 -12.09 -8.69
N ASP A 183 -12.02 -12.83 -9.68
CA ASP A 183 -12.77 -13.26 -10.86
C ASP A 183 -12.56 -14.75 -11.13
N ASP A 184 -13.55 -15.54 -10.80
CA ASP A 184 -13.53 -17.01 -11.01
C ASP A 184 -13.45 -17.43 -12.50
N GLN A 185 -13.58 -16.48 -13.44
CA GLN A 185 -13.39 -16.72 -14.88
C GLN A 185 -11.92 -16.64 -15.30
N GLN A 186 -11.06 -16.10 -14.48
CA GLN A 186 -9.63 -16.01 -14.73
C GLN A 186 -8.90 -17.23 -14.16
N ALA A 187 -7.88 -17.70 -14.88
CA ALA A 187 -6.98 -18.71 -14.34
C ALA A 187 -6.22 -18.19 -13.12
N ASP A 188 -5.92 -19.06 -12.16
CA ASP A 188 -5.08 -18.71 -11.03
C ASP A 188 -3.72 -18.14 -11.52
N MET A 189 -3.24 -17.09 -10.88
CA MET A 189 -2.03 -16.35 -11.25
C MET A 189 -2.05 -15.70 -12.65
N ASN A 190 -3.19 -15.58 -13.32
CA ASN A 190 -3.29 -14.81 -14.56
C ASN A 190 -2.88 -13.35 -14.32
N LEU A 191 -2.14 -12.75 -15.26
CA LEU A 191 -1.61 -11.39 -15.20
C LEU A 191 -0.65 -11.14 -14.01
N ARG A 192 0.08 -12.20 -13.61
CA ARG A 192 1.16 -12.17 -12.62
C ARG A 192 2.40 -12.88 -13.15
N GLY A 193 3.56 -12.36 -12.80
CA GLY A 193 4.83 -12.98 -13.17
C GLY A 193 5.98 -12.53 -12.26
N ARG A 194 6.99 -13.39 -12.14
CA ARG A 194 8.25 -13.10 -11.48
C ARG A 194 9.38 -13.23 -12.47
N PHE A 195 10.14 -12.15 -12.63
CA PHE A 195 11.27 -12.07 -13.55
C PHE A 195 12.56 -11.78 -12.81
N THR A 196 13.68 -12.11 -13.46
CA THR A 196 15.02 -11.79 -12.94
C THR A 196 15.75 -10.96 -13.97
N SER A 197 16.34 -9.83 -13.58
CA SER A 197 17.12 -8.98 -14.45
C SER A 197 18.42 -9.66 -14.90
N ASN A 198 18.79 -9.46 -16.16
CA ASN A 198 20.03 -9.95 -16.76
C ASN A 198 21.24 -9.06 -16.40
N GLN A 199 22.42 -9.29 -17.03
CA GLN A 199 23.65 -8.51 -16.82
C GLN A 199 23.50 -7.02 -17.20
N GLN A 200 22.57 -6.70 -18.09
CA GLN A 200 22.24 -5.32 -18.46
C GLN A 200 21.16 -4.70 -17.55
N GLY A 201 20.76 -5.41 -16.49
CA GLY A 201 19.69 -5.00 -15.60
C GLY A 201 18.29 -5.17 -16.19
N GLU A 202 18.13 -5.88 -17.29
CA GLU A 202 16.93 -5.84 -18.12
C GLU A 202 16.16 -7.16 -18.10
N PHE A 203 14.84 -7.05 -18.24
CA PHE A 203 13.94 -8.11 -18.68
C PHE A 203 12.76 -7.51 -19.45
N VAL A 204 12.09 -8.35 -20.22
CA VAL A 204 10.88 -7.99 -20.99
C VAL A 204 9.78 -8.98 -20.63
N TYR A 205 8.55 -8.53 -20.60
CA TYR A 205 7.38 -9.43 -20.53
C TYR A 205 6.28 -8.91 -21.43
N ARG A 206 5.37 -9.82 -21.80
CA ARG A 206 4.18 -9.47 -22.55
C ARG A 206 2.96 -9.61 -21.65
N THR A 207 2.04 -8.66 -21.79
CA THR A 207 0.80 -8.57 -21.03
C THR A 207 -0.32 -8.05 -21.93
N VAL A 208 -1.44 -7.69 -21.34
CA VAL A 208 -2.51 -6.90 -21.94
C VAL A 208 -2.52 -5.51 -21.31
N ARG A 209 -2.94 -4.48 -22.06
CA ARG A 209 -3.10 -3.14 -21.50
C ARG A 209 -4.09 -3.18 -20.34
N PRO A 210 -3.73 -2.73 -19.12
CA PRO A 210 -4.65 -2.71 -17.98
C PRO A 210 -5.78 -1.71 -18.20
N ALA A 211 -6.89 -1.90 -17.50
CA ALA A 211 -7.95 -0.91 -17.38
C ALA A 211 -8.01 -0.36 -15.96
N GLY A 212 -8.62 0.83 -15.81
CA GLY A 212 -9.03 1.33 -14.50
C GLY A 212 -10.04 0.36 -13.86
N TYR A 213 -10.04 0.28 -12.54
CA TYR A 213 -10.88 -0.67 -11.81
C TYR A 213 -11.43 -0.09 -10.50
N PRO A 214 -12.61 -0.53 -10.06
CA PRO A 214 -13.14 -0.13 -8.76
C PRO A 214 -12.45 -0.91 -7.63
N ILE A 215 -12.14 -0.22 -6.52
CA ILE A 215 -11.85 -0.93 -5.28
C ILE A 215 -13.12 -1.62 -4.77
N PRO A 216 -13.01 -2.65 -3.89
CA PRO A 216 -14.19 -3.27 -3.28
C PRO A 216 -15.05 -2.25 -2.52
N ILE A 217 -16.38 -2.24 -2.82
CA ILE A 217 -17.35 -1.31 -2.22
C ILE A 217 -18.44 -2.03 -1.41
N ASP A 218 -18.30 -3.33 -1.24
CA ASP A 218 -19.26 -4.20 -0.53
C ASP A 218 -19.13 -4.14 1.00
N GLY A 219 -18.35 -3.21 1.52
CA GLY A 219 -18.07 -3.02 2.94
C GLY A 219 -18.30 -1.57 3.42
N PRO A 220 -17.94 -1.29 4.69
CA PRO A 220 -18.08 0.04 5.29
C PRO A 220 -17.34 1.15 4.53
N VAL A 221 -16.22 0.84 3.88
CA VAL A 221 -15.47 1.82 3.07
C VAL A 221 -16.29 2.23 1.84
N GLY A 222 -17.01 1.29 1.20
CA GLY A 222 -17.93 1.62 0.11
C GLY A 222 -19.04 2.59 0.55
N GLN A 223 -19.64 2.35 1.72
CA GLN A 223 -20.63 3.26 2.31
C GLN A 223 -20.03 4.65 2.61
N LEU A 224 -18.79 4.71 3.12
CA LEU A 224 -18.09 5.98 3.33
C LEU A 224 -17.92 6.77 2.03
N LEU A 225 -17.50 6.11 0.94
CA LEU A 225 -17.36 6.74 -0.37
C LEU A 225 -18.70 7.26 -0.91
N GLU A 226 -19.78 6.49 -0.73
CA GLU A 226 -21.13 6.91 -1.10
C GLU A 226 -21.55 8.18 -0.34
N HIS A 227 -21.35 8.23 0.96
CA HIS A 227 -21.63 9.44 1.76
C HIS A 227 -20.79 10.65 1.36
N GLN A 228 -19.61 10.42 0.77
CA GLN A 228 -18.74 11.49 0.26
C GLN A 228 -19.02 11.87 -1.21
N ASP A 229 -20.00 11.25 -1.87
CA ASP A 229 -20.25 11.38 -3.33
C ASP A 229 -18.98 11.12 -4.15
N ARG A 230 -18.21 10.08 -3.77
CA ARG A 230 -16.95 9.69 -4.43
C ARG A 230 -17.12 8.39 -5.18
N HIS A 231 -16.58 8.32 -6.41
CA HIS A 231 -16.45 7.05 -7.13
C HIS A 231 -15.39 6.14 -6.48
N ALA A 232 -15.44 4.85 -6.81
CA ALA A 232 -14.51 3.85 -6.29
C ALA A 232 -13.32 3.56 -7.24
N MET A 233 -13.19 4.26 -8.36
CA MET A 233 -12.28 3.91 -9.44
C MET A 233 -10.83 4.28 -9.13
N ARG A 234 -9.92 3.36 -9.46
CA ARG A 234 -8.50 3.61 -9.63
C ARG A 234 -8.13 3.67 -11.12
N PRO A 235 -7.19 4.51 -11.54
CA PRO A 235 -6.71 4.52 -12.91
C PRO A 235 -5.96 3.22 -13.26
N ALA A 236 -5.88 2.90 -14.54
CA ALA A 236 -5.13 1.76 -15.08
C ALA A 236 -3.66 1.84 -14.66
N HIS A 237 -3.10 0.75 -14.11
CA HIS A 237 -1.71 0.71 -13.68
C HIS A 237 -1.13 -0.71 -13.68
N LEU A 238 0.20 -0.75 -13.71
CA LEU A 238 1.02 -1.93 -13.52
C LEU A 238 1.74 -1.84 -12.18
N HIS A 239 1.78 -2.93 -11.43
CA HIS A 239 2.52 -3.04 -10.18
C HIS A 239 3.87 -3.70 -10.37
N PHE A 240 4.86 -3.28 -9.56
CA PHE A 240 6.18 -3.86 -9.48
C PHE A 240 6.64 -3.97 -8.03
N ILE A 241 7.23 -5.10 -7.65
CA ILE A 241 8.05 -5.21 -6.44
C ILE A 241 9.43 -5.70 -6.85
N ALA A 242 10.45 -4.87 -6.66
CA ALA A 242 11.84 -5.19 -6.95
C ALA A 242 12.59 -5.56 -5.67
N ILE A 243 13.22 -6.75 -5.67
CA ILE A 243 13.87 -7.37 -4.52
C ILE A 243 15.31 -7.75 -4.89
N LYS A 244 16.28 -7.22 -4.17
CA LYS A 244 17.69 -7.60 -4.28
C LYS A 244 18.38 -7.48 -2.93
N GLN A 245 19.14 -8.50 -2.55
CA GLN A 245 19.94 -8.44 -1.33
C GLN A 245 20.93 -7.26 -1.37
N GLY A 246 20.96 -6.46 -0.29
CA GLY A 246 21.77 -5.25 -0.19
C GLY A 246 21.10 -3.98 -0.71
N TYR A 247 19.86 -4.09 -1.21
CA TYR A 247 19.02 -2.96 -1.62
C TYR A 247 17.72 -2.94 -0.83
N ARG A 248 17.15 -1.75 -0.63
CA ARG A 248 15.79 -1.61 -0.11
C ARG A 248 14.82 -2.19 -1.10
N VAL A 249 13.84 -2.95 -0.61
CA VAL A 249 12.75 -3.44 -1.44
C VAL A 249 11.93 -2.24 -1.92
N LEU A 250 11.72 -2.16 -3.22
CA LEU A 250 10.88 -1.14 -3.84
C LEU A 250 9.57 -1.77 -4.29
N ALA A 251 8.47 -1.30 -3.73
CA ALA A 251 7.15 -1.46 -4.32
C ALA A 251 6.80 -0.18 -5.08
N THR A 252 6.39 -0.29 -6.34
CA THR A 252 6.01 0.86 -7.17
C THR A 252 4.89 0.50 -8.15
N GLN A 253 4.29 1.53 -8.74
CA GLN A 253 3.22 1.40 -9.75
C GLN A 253 3.54 2.32 -10.92
N ILE A 254 3.09 1.96 -12.12
CA ILE A 254 3.13 2.84 -13.29
C ILE A 254 1.70 3.00 -13.80
N PHE A 255 1.22 4.23 -13.81
CA PHE A 255 -0.14 4.59 -14.21
C PHE A 255 -0.20 5.04 -15.67
N ASP A 256 -1.27 4.66 -16.37
CA ASP A 256 -1.52 5.15 -17.74
C ASP A 256 -2.03 6.60 -17.68
N ALA A 257 -1.26 7.52 -18.27
CA ALA A 257 -1.60 8.95 -18.36
C ALA A 257 -2.90 9.23 -19.11
N ASN A 258 -3.38 8.29 -19.92
CA ASN A 258 -4.59 8.44 -20.71
C ASN A 258 -5.84 7.84 -20.02
N ASP A 259 -5.69 7.29 -18.81
CA ASP A 259 -6.85 6.78 -18.07
C ASP A 259 -7.74 7.92 -17.58
N PRO A 260 -9.09 7.83 -17.74
CA PRO A 260 -10.00 8.89 -17.33
C PRO A 260 -9.98 9.22 -15.83
N TYR A 261 -9.54 8.27 -14.99
CA TYR A 261 -9.47 8.45 -13.54
C TYR A 261 -8.11 8.90 -13.03
N ILE A 262 -7.16 9.22 -13.91
CA ILE A 262 -5.78 9.56 -13.52
C ILE A 262 -5.68 10.72 -12.51
N ASN A 263 -6.59 11.68 -12.60
CA ASN A 263 -6.64 12.84 -11.72
C ASN A 263 -7.61 12.66 -10.53
N THR A 264 -8.29 11.53 -10.45
CA THR A 264 -9.32 11.28 -9.43
C THR A 264 -9.17 9.91 -8.77
N ASP A 265 -7.96 9.35 -8.76
CA ASP A 265 -7.68 8.06 -8.10
C ASP A 265 -8.26 8.06 -6.68
N VAL A 266 -9.17 7.14 -6.42
CA VAL A 266 -9.90 7.05 -5.14
C VAL A 266 -8.99 6.89 -3.93
N VAL A 267 -7.76 6.38 -4.13
CA VAL A 267 -6.74 6.22 -3.08
C VAL A 267 -5.60 7.24 -3.17
N PHE A 268 -5.70 8.23 -4.06
CA PHE A 268 -4.69 9.28 -4.26
C PHE A 268 -3.29 8.76 -4.62
N GLY A 269 -3.18 7.53 -5.13
CA GLY A 269 -1.90 6.86 -5.39
C GLY A 269 -1.25 7.24 -6.72
N ALA A 270 -1.99 7.88 -7.65
CA ALA A 270 -1.48 8.30 -8.94
C ALA A 270 -0.68 9.60 -8.83
N VAL A 271 0.58 9.51 -8.37
CA VAL A 271 1.49 10.66 -8.22
C VAL A 271 2.30 10.90 -9.48
N GLY A 272 2.68 12.16 -9.73
CA GLY A 272 3.19 12.63 -11.02
C GLY A 272 4.38 11.85 -11.61
N SER A 273 5.36 11.42 -10.81
CA SER A 273 6.51 10.68 -11.32
C SER A 273 6.18 9.24 -11.76
N LEU A 274 5.04 8.71 -11.33
CA LEU A 274 4.57 7.36 -11.66
C LEU A 274 3.62 7.33 -12.85
N VAL A 275 3.21 8.48 -13.37
CA VAL A 275 2.32 8.60 -14.52
C VAL A 275 3.14 8.56 -15.80
N ARG A 276 2.80 7.67 -16.73
CA ARG A 276 3.48 7.47 -18.01
C ARG A 276 2.46 7.31 -19.14
N HIS A 277 2.84 7.78 -20.34
CA HIS A 277 2.09 7.45 -21.54
C HIS A 277 2.45 6.03 -21.97
N PHE A 278 1.44 5.17 -22.11
CA PHE A 278 1.60 3.90 -22.79
C PHE A 278 1.55 4.19 -24.28
N GLU A 279 2.54 3.71 -25.02
CA GLU A 279 2.75 4.05 -26.43
C GLU A 279 2.28 2.93 -27.35
N LEU A 280 1.79 3.28 -28.53
CA LEU A 280 1.57 2.29 -29.58
C LEU A 280 2.92 1.74 -30.06
N HIS A 281 2.97 0.42 -30.24
CA HIS A 281 4.19 -0.23 -30.73
C HIS A 281 4.50 0.23 -32.17
N PRO A 282 5.73 0.69 -32.47
CA PRO A 282 6.02 1.37 -33.73
C PRO A 282 5.86 0.48 -34.99
N THR A 283 5.96 -0.86 -34.84
CA THR A 283 5.92 -1.79 -35.95
C THR A 283 4.85 -2.89 -35.84
N GLN A 284 4.15 -2.99 -34.70
CA GLN A 284 3.11 -3.98 -34.50
C GLN A 284 1.75 -3.26 -34.37
N PRO A 285 0.85 -3.40 -35.37
CA PRO A 285 -0.47 -2.77 -35.31
C PRO A 285 -1.25 -3.25 -34.07
N ASN A 286 -1.94 -2.33 -33.41
CA ASN A 286 -2.78 -2.59 -32.24
C ASN A 286 -2.05 -3.21 -31.04
N ALA A 287 -0.72 -3.10 -30.99
CA ALA A 287 0.08 -3.47 -29.83
C ALA A 287 0.57 -2.22 -29.09
N TRP A 288 0.74 -2.34 -27.78
CA TRP A 288 1.24 -1.27 -26.91
C TRP A 288 2.64 -1.61 -26.40
N GLN A 289 3.39 -0.61 -25.99
CA GLN A 289 4.67 -0.77 -25.33
C GLN A 289 4.84 0.20 -24.19
N LEU A 290 5.64 -0.21 -23.19
CA LEU A 290 6.05 0.63 -22.07
C LEU A 290 7.50 0.32 -21.71
N HIS A 291 8.27 1.38 -21.46
CA HIS A 291 9.62 1.29 -20.91
C HIS A 291 9.60 1.78 -19.46
N VAL A 292 10.09 0.94 -18.56
CA VAL A 292 10.15 1.20 -17.12
C VAL A 292 11.59 1.16 -16.64
N GLU A 293 12.06 2.26 -16.08
CA GLU A 293 13.35 2.31 -15.39
C GLU A 293 13.10 2.29 -13.87
N ILE A 294 13.77 1.38 -13.18
CA ILE A 294 13.71 1.20 -11.73
C ILE A 294 15.09 1.49 -11.16
N MET A 295 15.17 2.50 -10.28
CA MET A 295 16.37 2.90 -9.57
C MET A 295 16.30 2.41 -8.13
N LEU A 296 17.13 1.45 -7.73
CA LEU A 296 17.13 0.89 -6.38
C LEU A 296 18.14 1.60 -5.47
N GLU A 297 17.68 1.92 -4.25
CA GLU A 297 18.51 2.49 -3.20
C GLU A 297 19.22 1.36 -2.41
N PRO A 298 20.56 1.45 -2.18
CA PRO A 298 21.22 0.52 -1.29
C PRO A 298 20.64 0.56 0.13
N GLY A 299 20.54 -0.59 0.79
CA GLY A 299 20.04 -0.66 2.15
C GLY A 299 19.62 -2.06 2.57
N GLU A 300 19.00 -2.15 3.75
CA GLU A 300 18.49 -3.40 4.29
C GLU A 300 17.31 -3.92 3.47
N THR A 301 17.41 -5.18 3.06
CA THR A 301 16.34 -5.86 2.29
C THR A 301 15.28 -6.38 3.24
N ARG A 302 14.15 -5.67 3.35
CA ARG A 302 12.99 -6.08 4.14
C ARG A 302 11.83 -6.40 3.20
N ILE A 303 11.53 -7.68 3.04
CA ILE A 303 10.43 -8.14 2.19
C ILE A 303 9.12 -7.88 2.92
N PRO A 304 8.15 -7.17 2.30
CA PRO A 304 6.84 -6.95 2.92
C PRO A 304 6.07 -8.28 3.05
N HIS A 305 5.15 -8.32 4.00
CA HIS A 305 4.21 -9.43 4.10
C HIS A 305 3.14 -9.30 3.03
N PRO A 306 2.83 -10.39 2.29
CA PRO A 306 1.73 -10.35 1.34
C PRO A 306 0.41 -10.06 2.06
N PRO A 307 -0.42 -9.16 1.52
CA PRO A 307 -1.73 -8.87 2.10
C PRO A 307 -2.73 -10.02 1.94
N LEU A 308 -2.46 -10.92 0.99
CA LEU A 308 -3.23 -12.14 0.73
C LEU A 308 -2.30 -13.36 0.84
N SER A 309 -2.81 -14.43 1.42
CA SER A 309 -2.12 -15.73 1.55
C SER A 309 -2.19 -16.55 0.27
#